data_9d58f7c393a0416ae5020b81ffbb3c8e
#
_entry.id   9d58f7c393a0416ae5020b81ffbb3c8e
#
_cell.length_a   1.000
_cell.length_b   1.000
_cell.length_c   1.000
_cell.angle_alpha   90.00
_cell.angle_beta   90.00
_cell.angle_gamma   90.00
#
_symmetry.space_group_name_H-M   'P 1'
#
loop_
_entity.id
_entity.type
_entity.pdbx_description
1 polymer ?
#
loop_
_entity_poly.entity_id
_entity_poly.type
_entity_poly.pdbx_seq_one_letter_code
_entity_poly.pdbx_strand_id
1 'polypeptide(L)'
;MNSSWNIGRSNRNEPINYDWVNRNNLKIIAPLQPTFSSDSHNSNATLDLALVENISAAEAIALNALPSDHNPVWYESLFSNVLPIPPRSLTTTNWSRFQEIISRTIRVNPSINNIRDIEEAIAKLECGINTEINLSSKTSSINTVHLKLPPFITNKITCRNNIRKRWQHIRYPPYKTESNKEEIKKDIETWGDNKWKELLQGLNTEDISLYNMTRKLTKKYVNIPPIPGPRELVLCCAEKADVFRDALEESFQENPEPYDDNFIENVASEIEDYFNENNNSSSAPLTSPAEVMTIIAKLNIRKVSGPDKIPNKALKMFTPNALTFLTKVTNTNLILNYFLSRWKQVNIIMLRKLGKNPKFPQSYRLISLLSSLGKIFENVLQKRINNSCDANNIIPGEQFGFRAHHSTVHQLLHVTNSITEGMNNKFYTGRVFLDIQKAFDRMWNDGLIYKLIQLNFPKYLINIFKSFLENRTFKVIIHGESSNTGVIKAGTPQGSVLSPILYSIFTSDFPSHPRIITCLFADDSAVLAQGSTINYILRTLQSFLNSLEEWLAKWRIAVNTDKTKAIMFRKGVMNQSSGRQK
;
A
#
# COMPACT_ATOMS: atom_id res chain seq x y z
N MET A 1 0.76 -20.35 -48.46
CA MET A 1 0.09 -20.05 -47.17
C MET A 1 -0.33 -18.60 -47.22
N ASN A 2 -1.61 -18.38 -47.05
CA ASN A 2 -2.19 -17.06 -47.23
C ASN A 2 -1.70 -16.09 -46.18
N SER A 3 -0.95 -15.07 -46.58
CA SER A 3 -0.71 -13.87 -45.80
C SER A 3 -2.03 -13.08 -45.70
N SER A 4 -3.00 -13.63 -44.99
CA SER A 4 -4.35 -13.07 -44.90
C SER A 4 -4.44 -11.76 -44.10
N TRP A 5 -3.32 -11.29 -43.58
CA TRP A 5 -3.24 -10.12 -42.71
C TRP A 5 -2.08 -9.16 -43.04
N ASN A 6 -1.25 -9.47 -44.04
CA ASN A 6 -0.18 -8.58 -44.46
C ASN A 6 -0.18 -8.38 -45.96
N ILE A 7 -0.38 -7.16 -46.42
CA ILE A 7 -0.26 -6.78 -47.82
C ILE A 7 1.21 -6.37 -48.03
N GLY A 8 2.10 -7.35 -48.17
CA GLY A 8 3.53 -7.13 -48.34
C GLY A 8 4.34 -8.42 -48.31
N ARG A 9 5.66 -8.30 -48.30
CA ARG A 9 6.55 -9.47 -48.19
C ARG A 9 6.52 -10.03 -46.77
N SER A 10 6.32 -11.34 -46.62
CA SER A 10 6.41 -12.04 -45.35
C SER A 10 7.81 -11.91 -44.73
N ASN A 11 7.90 -11.70 -43.43
CA ASN A 11 9.17 -11.65 -42.71
C ASN A 11 9.40 -12.95 -41.92
N ARG A 12 10.63 -13.18 -41.43
CA ARG A 12 11.01 -14.38 -40.68
C ARG A 12 10.22 -14.62 -39.40
N ASN A 13 9.62 -13.60 -38.82
CA ASN A 13 8.88 -13.67 -37.55
C ASN A 13 7.37 -13.98 -37.73
N GLU A 14 6.86 -13.89 -38.95
CA GLU A 14 5.46 -14.11 -39.28
C GLU A 14 4.95 -15.51 -38.91
N PRO A 15 5.66 -16.60 -39.28
CA PRO A 15 5.26 -17.95 -38.88
C PRO A 15 5.25 -18.16 -37.34
N ILE A 16 6.23 -17.57 -36.65
CA ILE A 16 6.39 -17.69 -35.21
C ILE A 16 5.19 -17.01 -34.47
N ASN A 17 4.81 -15.82 -34.94
CA ASN A 17 3.69 -15.09 -34.39
C ASN A 17 2.36 -15.81 -34.67
N TYR A 18 2.20 -16.37 -35.86
CA TYR A 18 0.98 -17.11 -36.22
C TYR A 18 0.82 -18.39 -35.40
N ASP A 19 1.90 -19.16 -35.22
CA ASP A 19 1.91 -20.34 -34.37
C ASP A 19 1.62 -20.01 -32.91
N TRP A 20 2.14 -18.90 -32.41
CA TRP A 20 1.88 -18.43 -31.05
C TRP A 20 0.41 -18.05 -30.87
N VAL A 21 -0.17 -17.31 -31.82
CA VAL A 21 -1.59 -16.92 -31.82
C VAL A 21 -2.49 -18.13 -31.80
N ASN A 22 -2.22 -19.14 -32.64
CA ASN A 22 -3.00 -20.36 -32.70
C ASN A 22 -2.88 -21.20 -31.43
N ARG A 23 -1.70 -21.32 -30.83
CA ARG A 23 -1.48 -22.04 -29.56
C ARG A 23 -2.23 -21.41 -28.40
N ASN A 24 -2.44 -20.09 -28.44
CA ASN A 24 -3.18 -19.36 -27.40
C ASN A 24 -4.65 -19.12 -27.74
N ASN A 25 -5.18 -19.78 -28.77
CA ASN A 25 -6.57 -19.67 -29.20
C ASN A 25 -7.04 -18.21 -29.47
N LEU A 26 -6.12 -17.39 -29.97
CA LEU A 26 -6.39 -15.99 -30.30
C LEU A 26 -6.77 -15.87 -31.78
N LYS A 27 -7.55 -14.83 -32.11
CA LYS A 27 -7.88 -14.46 -33.48
C LYS A 27 -7.21 -13.15 -33.84
N ILE A 28 -6.58 -13.09 -35.04
CA ILE A 28 -6.03 -11.86 -35.58
C ILE A 28 -7.10 -11.13 -36.37
N ILE A 29 -7.27 -9.85 -36.07
CA ILE A 29 -8.16 -8.95 -36.82
C ILE A 29 -7.27 -7.83 -37.40
N ALA A 30 -7.30 -7.69 -38.71
CA ALA A 30 -6.53 -6.69 -39.43
C ALA A 30 -7.42 -6.02 -40.51
N PRO A 31 -7.24 -4.72 -40.80
CA PRO A 31 -7.94 -4.07 -41.91
C PRO A 31 -7.40 -4.55 -43.26
N LEU A 32 -8.26 -4.60 -44.26
CA LEU A 32 -7.89 -4.93 -45.64
C LEU A 32 -7.05 -3.83 -46.27
N GLN A 33 -7.16 -2.60 -45.81
CA GLN A 33 -6.39 -1.47 -46.31
C GLN A 33 -5.08 -1.34 -45.52
N PRO A 34 -3.99 -0.86 -46.18
CA PRO A 34 -2.72 -0.63 -45.49
C PRO A 34 -2.85 0.35 -44.35
N THR A 35 -2.28 0.01 -43.19
CA THR A 35 -2.24 0.89 -42.01
C THR A 35 -0.96 1.73 -41.97
N PHE A 36 0.08 1.32 -42.69
CA PHE A 36 1.36 2.02 -42.77
C PHE A 36 1.69 2.37 -44.22
N SER A 37 2.14 3.60 -44.44
CA SER A 37 2.63 4.07 -45.72
C SER A 37 4.02 4.71 -45.52
N SER A 38 5.06 4.08 -46.04
CA SER A 38 6.44 4.58 -45.91
C SER A 38 6.62 5.94 -46.59
N ASP A 39 7.19 6.90 -45.88
CA ASP A 39 7.58 8.20 -46.44
C ASP A 39 8.88 8.12 -47.27
N SER A 40 9.74 7.14 -46.98
CA SER A 40 11.05 6.97 -47.64
C SER A 40 11.02 5.97 -48.81
N HIS A 41 10.18 4.95 -48.72
CA HIS A 41 10.05 3.90 -49.74
C HIS A 41 8.61 3.81 -50.21
N ASN A 42 8.40 3.57 -51.46
CA ASN A 42 7.04 3.46 -52.03
C ASN A 42 6.39 2.11 -51.68
N SER A 43 6.32 1.83 -50.35
CA SER A 43 5.80 0.58 -49.81
C SER A 43 4.66 0.85 -48.83
N ASN A 44 3.65 0.02 -48.92
CA ASN A 44 2.50 0.01 -48.00
C ASN A 44 2.49 -1.33 -47.26
N ALA A 45 2.11 -1.32 -46.00
CA ALA A 45 1.98 -2.52 -45.18
C ALA A 45 0.82 -2.39 -44.20
N THR A 46 0.24 -3.51 -43.81
CA THR A 46 -0.68 -3.58 -42.68
C THR A 46 0.12 -4.00 -41.42
N LEU A 47 0.45 -3.04 -40.58
CA LEU A 47 1.27 -3.24 -39.38
C LEU A 47 0.45 -3.20 -38.09
N ASP A 48 -0.70 -2.52 -38.14
CA ASP A 48 -1.58 -2.34 -36.99
C ASP A 48 -2.70 -3.38 -37.06
N LEU A 49 -2.65 -4.32 -36.10
CA LEU A 49 -3.59 -5.43 -36.01
C LEU A 49 -4.00 -5.65 -34.54
N ALA A 50 -5.16 -6.23 -34.32
CA ALA A 50 -5.64 -6.60 -32.99
C ALA A 50 -5.59 -8.12 -32.82
N LEU A 51 -5.20 -8.54 -31.62
CA LEU A 51 -5.32 -9.91 -31.15
C LEU A 51 -6.52 -9.98 -30.21
N VAL A 52 -7.46 -10.85 -30.51
CA VAL A 52 -8.71 -10.96 -29.75
C VAL A 52 -8.95 -12.40 -29.35
N GLU A 53 -9.54 -12.57 -28.17
CA GLU A 53 -9.93 -13.85 -27.60
C GLU A 53 -11.47 -13.89 -27.44
N ASN A 54 -12.08 -15.03 -27.79
CA ASN A 54 -13.53 -15.27 -27.63
C ASN A 54 -14.44 -14.24 -28.35
N ILE A 55 -13.96 -13.64 -29.44
CA ILE A 55 -14.76 -12.75 -30.29
C ILE A 55 -15.15 -13.46 -31.58
N SER A 56 -16.45 -13.64 -31.82
CA SER A 56 -16.95 -14.34 -33.01
C SER A 56 -16.93 -13.48 -34.29
N ALA A 57 -17.18 -12.18 -34.17
CA ALA A 57 -17.15 -11.27 -35.30
C ALA A 57 -16.55 -9.90 -34.91
N ALA A 58 -15.58 -9.42 -35.67
CA ALA A 58 -15.08 -8.06 -35.59
C ALA A 58 -14.59 -7.61 -36.95
N GLU A 59 -14.83 -6.36 -37.31
CA GLU A 59 -14.34 -5.71 -38.52
C GLU A 59 -13.26 -4.69 -38.14
N ALA A 60 -12.29 -4.53 -39.05
CA ALA A 60 -11.22 -3.56 -38.90
C ALA A 60 -11.15 -2.67 -40.13
N ILE A 61 -11.20 -1.36 -39.96
CA ILE A 61 -11.17 -0.36 -41.03
C ILE A 61 -10.02 0.61 -40.76
N ALA A 62 -9.10 0.74 -41.71
CA ALA A 62 -8.05 1.75 -41.63
C ALA A 62 -8.60 3.13 -42.02
N LEU A 63 -8.44 4.11 -41.10
CA LEU A 63 -8.94 5.48 -41.29
C LEU A 63 -7.78 6.41 -41.71
N ASN A 64 -7.90 7.08 -42.86
CA ASN A 64 -6.95 8.08 -43.32
C ASN A 64 -7.15 9.43 -42.58
N ALA A 65 -7.06 9.42 -41.25
CA ALA A 65 -7.48 10.55 -40.42
C ALA A 65 -6.35 11.28 -39.66
N LEU A 66 -5.21 10.62 -39.41
CA LEU A 66 -4.13 11.20 -38.60
C LEU A 66 -2.89 11.59 -39.42
N PRO A 67 -2.12 12.55 -38.93
CA PRO A 67 -0.84 12.98 -39.55
C PRO A 67 0.33 12.07 -39.16
N SER A 68 0.19 10.78 -39.33
CA SER A 68 1.18 9.76 -39.01
C SER A 68 1.49 8.89 -40.23
N ASP A 69 2.61 8.19 -40.25
CA ASP A 69 2.94 7.16 -41.23
C ASP A 69 1.97 5.99 -41.11
N HIS A 70 1.39 5.84 -39.92
CA HIS A 70 0.34 4.91 -39.63
C HIS A 70 -1.05 5.56 -39.71
N ASN A 71 -1.98 4.88 -40.34
CA ASN A 71 -3.39 5.21 -40.32
C ASN A 71 -4.04 4.57 -39.10
N PRO A 72 -4.83 5.29 -38.32
CA PRO A 72 -5.59 4.68 -37.24
C PRO A 72 -6.51 3.60 -37.75
N VAL A 73 -6.65 2.52 -36.98
CA VAL A 73 -7.57 1.43 -37.28
C VAL A 73 -8.76 1.51 -36.34
N TRP A 74 -9.95 1.53 -36.95
CA TRP A 74 -11.22 1.39 -36.24
C TRP A 74 -11.56 -0.10 -36.18
N TYR A 75 -11.72 -0.63 -34.97
CA TYR A 75 -12.16 -2.00 -34.75
C TYR A 75 -13.60 -1.95 -34.27
N GLU A 76 -14.50 -2.61 -35.00
CA GLU A 76 -15.90 -2.74 -34.63
C GLU A 76 -16.18 -4.19 -34.22
N SER A 77 -16.73 -4.40 -33.03
CA SER A 77 -17.07 -5.72 -32.54
C SER A 77 -18.50 -5.75 -32.04
N LEU A 78 -19.22 -6.84 -32.29
CA LEU A 78 -20.58 -7.08 -31.88
C LEU A 78 -20.70 -7.42 -30.37
N PHE A 79 -20.03 -6.65 -29.51
CA PHE A 79 -20.21 -6.78 -28.07
C PHE A 79 -21.39 -5.95 -27.58
N SER A 80 -22.42 -6.61 -27.07
CA SER A 80 -23.56 -5.96 -26.43
C SER A 80 -23.28 -5.36 -25.05
N ASN A 81 -22.09 -5.58 -24.47
CA ASN A 81 -21.78 -5.24 -23.07
C ASN A 81 -20.38 -4.66 -22.80
N VAL A 82 -19.75 -3.96 -23.73
CA VAL A 82 -18.61 -3.11 -23.38
C VAL A 82 -19.14 -1.87 -22.69
N LEU A 83 -19.15 -1.89 -21.36
CA LEU A 83 -19.36 -0.66 -20.60
C LEU A 83 -18.27 0.34 -21.02
N PRO A 84 -18.64 1.52 -21.54
CA PRO A 84 -17.65 2.53 -21.90
C PRO A 84 -16.81 2.83 -20.65
N ILE A 85 -15.48 2.92 -20.80
CA ILE A 85 -14.59 3.38 -19.71
C ILE A 85 -15.19 4.69 -19.21
N PRO A 86 -15.66 4.76 -17.96
CA PRO A 86 -16.34 5.95 -17.48
C PRO A 86 -15.37 7.12 -17.60
N PRO A 87 -15.82 8.27 -18.13
CA PRO A 87 -14.98 9.45 -18.23
C PRO A 87 -14.43 9.78 -16.84
N ARG A 88 -13.17 10.18 -16.77
CA ARG A 88 -12.58 10.63 -15.49
C ARG A 88 -13.50 11.70 -14.91
N SER A 89 -14.05 11.42 -13.75
CA SER A 89 -14.96 12.33 -13.06
C SER A 89 -14.29 12.92 -11.83
N LEU A 90 -14.55 14.19 -11.56
CA LEU A 90 -14.18 14.86 -10.33
C LEU A 90 -15.42 15.00 -9.46
N THR A 91 -15.41 14.38 -8.31
CA THR A 91 -16.48 14.52 -7.32
C THR A 91 -16.11 15.61 -6.33
N THR A 92 -16.93 16.65 -6.26
CA THR A 92 -16.76 17.76 -5.30
C THR A 92 -17.90 17.73 -4.30
N THR A 93 -17.56 17.66 -3.01
CA THR A 93 -18.54 17.61 -1.91
C THR A 93 -18.72 18.97 -1.29
N ASN A 94 -19.95 19.43 -1.16
CA ASN A 94 -20.31 20.62 -0.39
C ASN A 94 -20.41 20.26 1.10
N TRP A 95 -19.37 20.57 1.84
CA TRP A 95 -19.24 20.19 3.25
C TRP A 95 -20.17 20.95 4.19
N SER A 96 -20.56 22.17 3.86
CA SER A 96 -21.54 22.93 4.65
C SER A 96 -22.93 22.30 4.53
N ARG A 97 -23.34 21.91 3.31
CA ARG A 97 -24.58 21.16 3.10
C ARG A 97 -24.58 19.80 3.79
N PHE A 98 -23.44 19.06 3.71
CA PHE A 98 -23.27 17.81 4.44
C PHE A 98 -23.48 17.99 5.94
N GLN A 99 -22.89 19.04 6.54
CA GLN A 99 -23.03 19.31 7.97
C GLN A 99 -24.46 19.66 8.37
N GLU A 100 -25.18 20.37 7.55
CA GLU A 100 -26.60 20.69 7.76
C GLU A 100 -27.47 19.42 7.75
N ILE A 101 -27.28 18.55 6.74
CA ILE A 101 -28.09 17.34 6.62
C ILE A 101 -27.81 16.37 7.75
N ILE A 102 -26.52 16.10 8.05
CA ILE A 102 -26.13 15.15 9.11
C ILE A 102 -26.66 15.59 10.48
N SER A 103 -26.81 16.92 10.72
CA SER A 103 -27.38 17.43 11.98
C SER A 103 -28.84 17.02 12.19
N ARG A 104 -29.58 16.77 11.11
CA ARG A 104 -31.00 16.39 11.14
C ARG A 104 -31.18 14.88 11.15
N THR A 105 -30.24 14.13 10.56
CA THR A 105 -30.38 12.67 10.34
C THR A 105 -29.92 11.83 11.53
N ILE A 106 -28.86 12.25 12.25
CA ILE A 106 -28.33 11.46 13.35
C ILE A 106 -29.09 11.71 14.64
N ARG A 107 -29.72 10.64 15.18
CA ARG A 107 -30.36 10.66 16.48
C ARG A 107 -29.31 10.67 17.61
N VAL A 108 -29.50 11.55 18.59
CA VAL A 108 -28.53 11.80 19.69
C VAL A 108 -28.39 10.61 20.66
N ASN A 109 -29.40 9.77 20.81
CA ASN A 109 -29.42 8.76 21.86
C ASN A 109 -29.96 7.41 21.38
N PRO A 110 -29.16 6.60 20.66
CA PRO A 110 -29.58 5.25 20.26
C PRO A 110 -29.66 4.34 21.49
N SER A 111 -30.68 3.48 21.59
CA SER A 111 -30.69 2.39 22.54
C SER A 111 -29.72 1.31 22.08
N ILE A 112 -28.67 1.04 22.84
CA ILE A 112 -27.64 0.04 22.52
C ILE A 112 -27.37 -0.76 23.79
N ASN A 113 -27.82 -2.02 23.83
CA ASN A 113 -27.76 -2.85 25.01
C ASN A 113 -26.86 -4.09 24.85
N ASN A 114 -26.61 -4.50 23.62
CA ASN A 114 -25.86 -5.72 23.32
C ASN A 114 -25.00 -5.55 22.05
N ILE A 115 -24.22 -6.59 21.71
CA ILE A 115 -23.32 -6.61 20.54
C ILE A 115 -24.09 -6.43 19.23
N ARG A 116 -25.26 -7.02 19.09
CA ARG A 116 -26.08 -6.88 17.88
C ARG A 116 -26.54 -5.44 17.68
N ASP A 117 -27.01 -4.80 18.75
CA ASP A 117 -27.48 -3.41 18.69
C ASP A 117 -26.35 -2.45 18.26
N ILE A 118 -25.13 -2.66 18.77
CA ILE A 118 -24.00 -1.79 18.41
C ILE A 118 -23.53 -2.00 16.97
N GLU A 119 -23.52 -3.24 16.46
CA GLU A 119 -23.21 -3.52 15.05
C GLU A 119 -24.26 -2.89 14.11
N GLU A 120 -25.55 -2.95 14.47
CA GLU A 120 -26.61 -2.28 13.72
C GLU A 120 -26.52 -0.75 13.81
N ALA A 121 -26.21 -0.20 14.97
CA ALA A 121 -26.07 1.24 15.16
C ALA A 121 -24.94 1.81 14.30
N ILE A 122 -23.77 1.15 14.29
CA ILE A 122 -22.64 1.60 13.47
C ILE A 122 -22.91 1.42 11.97
N ALA A 123 -23.58 0.33 11.57
CA ALA A 123 -23.97 0.11 10.18
C ALA A 123 -24.91 1.21 9.67
N LYS A 124 -25.89 1.61 10.50
CA LYS A 124 -26.80 2.73 10.19
C LYS A 124 -26.04 4.06 10.11
N LEU A 125 -25.08 4.30 11.01
CA LEU A 125 -24.25 5.50 11.00
C LEU A 125 -23.39 5.57 9.73
N GLU A 126 -22.69 4.49 9.36
CA GLU A 126 -21.88 4.41 8.15
C GLU A 126 -22.71 4.63 6.88
N CYS A 127 -23.86 3.98 6.79
CA CYS A 127 -24.80 4.14 5.68
C CYS A 127 -25.30 5.58 5.59
N GLY A 128 -25.72 6.16 6.72
CA GLY A 128 -26.17 7.56 6.79
C GLY A 128 -25.09 8.52 6.32
N ILE A 129 -23.86 8.43 6.85
CA ILE A 129 -22.76 9.31 6.45
C ILE A 129 -22.49 9.21 4.94
N ASN A 130 -22.42 8.00 4.39
CA ASN A 130 -22.16 7.81 2.96
C ASN A 130 -23.30 8.35 2.08
N THR A 131 -24.56 8.16 2.48
CA THR A 131 -25.73 8.72 1.80
C THR A 131 -25.67 10.26 1.79
N GLU A 132 -25.35 10.88 2.93
CA GLU A 132 -25.27 12.33 3.05
C GLU A 132 -24.08 12.91 2.27
N ILE A 133 -22.95 12.21 2.22
CA ILE A 133 -21.83 12.57 1.35
C ILE A 133 -22.28 12.57 -0.12
N ASN A 134 -22.99 11.54 -0.57
CA ASN A 134 -23.46 11.44 -1.94
C ASN A 134 -24.48 12.55 -2.29
N LEU A 135 -25.44 12.84 -1.40
CA LEU A 135 -26.43 13.91 -1.58
C LEU A 135 -25.80 15.32 -1.59
N SER A 136 -24.65 15.47 -0.93
CA SER A 136 -23.90 16.71 -0.86
C SER A 136 -22.82 16.83 -1.92
N SER A 137 -22.65 15.82 -2.76
CA SER A 137 -21.60 15.75 -3.79
C SER A 137 -22.16 15.96 -5.18
N LYS A 138 -21.38 16.68 -6.00
CA LYS A 138 -21.61 16.80 -7.46
C LYS A 138 -20.45 16.15 -8.19
N THR A 139 -20.78 15.24 -9.10
CA THR A 139 -19.81 14.63 -9.99
C THR A 139 -19.83 15.37 -11.32
N SER A 140 -18.70 15.97 -11.70
CA SER A 140 -18.51 16.57 -13.02
C SER A 140 -17.53 15.72 -13.82
N SER A 141 -17.86 15.44 -15.09
CA SER A 141 -16.89 14.84 -16.00
C SER A 141 -15.70 15.78 -16.16
N ILE A 142 -14.52 15.27 -15.94
CA ILE A 142 -13.31 15.99 -16.34
C ILE A 142 -13.25 15.83 -17.86
N ASN A 143 -13.76 16.83 -18.59
CA ASN A 143 -13.31 16.99 -19.95
C ASN A 143 -11.79 17.08 -19.84
N THR A 144 -11.07 16.08 -20.33
CA THR A 144 -9.63 16.19 -20.55
C THR A 144 -9.48 17.43 -21.39
N VAL A 145 -8.98 18.51 -20.77
CA VAL A 145 -8.58 19.67 -21.51
C VAL A 145 -7.38 19.19 -22.33
N HIS A 146 -7.66 18.63 -23.51
CA HIS A 146 -6.67 18.54 -24.53
C HIS A 146 -6.16 19.98 -24.66
N LEU A 147 -4.89 20.20 -24.38
CA LEU A 147 -4.23 21.47 -24.67
C LEU A 147 -4.59 21.78 -26.11
N LYS A 148 -5.60 22.65 -26.31
CA LYS A 148 -6.03 23.02 -27.65
C LYS A 148 -4.86 23.73 -28.28
N LEU A 149 -4.27 23.08 -29.28
CA LEU A 149 -3.24 23.71 -30.07
C LEU A 149 -3.79 25.04 -30.64
N PRO A 150 -2.97 26.08 -30.75
CA PRO A 150 -3.39 27.33 -31.35
C PRO A 150 -3.95 27.13 -32.77
N PRO A 151 -4.90 27.96 -33.20
CA PRO A 151 -5.53 27.83 -34.53
C PRO A 151 -4.52 27.77 -35.68
N PHE A 152 -3.42 28.51 -35.59
CA PHE A 152 -2.39 28.50 -36.64
C PHE A 152 -1.71 27.14 -36.79
N ILE A 153 -1.44 26.40 -35.69
CA ILE A 153 -0.87 25.04 -35.75
C ILE A 153 -1.91 24.04 -36.25
N THR A 154 -3.15 24.13 -35.75
CA THR A 154 -4.23 23.22 -36.18
C THR A 154 -4.55 23.39 -37.67
N ASN A 155 -4.50 24.62 -38.20
CA ASN A 155 -4.68 24.89 -39.64
C ASN A 155 -3.53 24.29 -40.47
N LYS A 156 -2.27 24.43 -40.04
CA LYS A 156 -1.13 23.79 -40.69
C LYS A 156 -1.26 22.26 -40.70
N ILE A 157 -1.68 21.65 -39.57
CA ILE A 157 -1.92 20.21 -39.47
C ILE A 157 -3.00 19.77 -40.48
N THR A 158 -4.12 20.50 -40.55
CA THR A 158 -5.22 20.20 -41.47
C THR A 158 -4.79 20.32 -42.92
N CYS A 159 -4.09 21.37 -43.29
CA CYS A 159 -3.55 21.56 -44.64
C CYS A 159 -2.62 20.39 -45.01
N ARG A 160 -1.64 20.09 -44.16
CA ARG A 160 -0.74 18.96 -44.36
C ARG A 160 -1.48 17.62 -44.53
N ASN A 161 -2.50 17.34 -43.72
CA ASN A 161 -3.28 16.11 -43.81
C ASN A 161 -4.02 16.01 -45.13
N ASN A 162 -4.52 17.12 -45.67
CA ASN A 162 -5.18 17.14 -46.98
C ASN A 162 -4.19 16.89 -48.13
N ILE A 163 -3.00 17.49 -48.08
CA ILE A 163 -1.93 17.25 -49.04
C ILE A 163 -1.47 15.79 -49.00
N ARG A 164 -1.30 15.24 -47.79
CA ARG A 164 -0.94 13.85 -47.59
C ARG A 164 -2.00 12.87 -48.14
N LYS A 165 -3.29 13.12 -47.90
CA LYS A 165 -4.37 12.32 -48.50
C LYS A 165 -4.28 12.32 -50.03
N ARG A 166 -4.04 13.49 -50.63
CA ARG A 166 -3.85 13.58 -52.08
C ARG A 166 -2.63 12.77 -52.54
N TRP A 167 -1.51 12.87 -51.82
CA TRP A 167 -0.32 12.07 -52.15
C TRP A 167 -0.58 10.55 -52.03
N GLN A 168 -1.28 10.11 -50.99
CA GLN A 168 -1.61 8.69 -50.84
C GLN A 168 -2.46 8.14 -52.00
N HIS A 169 -3.36 8.95 -52.55
CA HIS A 169 -4.19 8.56 -53.71
C HIS A 169 -3.48 8.66 -55.04
N ILE A 170 -2.78 9.76 -55.29
CA ILE A 170 -2.28 10.11 -56.64
C ILE A 170 -0.80 9.78 -56.79
N ARG A 171 -0.06 9.64 -55.69
CA ARG A 171 1.40 9.39 -55.67
C ARG A 171 2.24 10.43 -56.42
N TYR A 172 1.76 11.66 -56.59
CA TYR A 172 2.46 12.74 -57.27
C TYR A 172 3.59 13.30 -56.39
N PRO A 173 4.88 13.22 -56.80
CA PRO A 173 6.04 13.53 -55.92
C PRO A 173 6.02 14.90 -55.23
N PRO A 174 5.55 16.01 -55.86
CA PRO A 174 5.45 17.31 -55.16
C PRO A 174 4.62 17.29 -53.88
N TYR A 175 3.54 16.53 -53.83
CA TYR A 175 2.71 16.42 -52.62
C TYR A 175 3.46 15.74 -51.45
N LYS A 176 4.47 14.94 -51.74
CA LYS A 176 5.33 14.34 -50.71
C LYS A 176 6.21 15.41 -50.04
N THR A 177 6.77 16.32 -50.81
CA THR A 177 7.67 17.39 -50.35
C THR A 177 6.90 18.47 -49.59
N GLU A 178 5.69 18.81 -50.04
CA GLU A 178 4.81 19.80 -49.38
C GLU A 178 4.24 19.30 -48.04
N SER A 179 4.22 17.98 -47.81
CA SER A 179 3.73 17.41 -46.53
C SER A 179 4.77 17.47 -45.42
N ASN A 180 5.58 18.53 -45.36
CA ASN A 180 6.71 18.65 -44.45
C ASN A 180 6.29 18.62 -42.95
N LYS A 181 6.73 17.58 -42.23
CA LYS A 181 6.43 17.35 -40.84
C LYS A 181 7.27 18.20 -39.88
N GLU A 182 8.47 18.60 -40.32
CA GLU A 182 9.47 19.21 -39.43
C GLU A 182 9.06 20.61 -38.94
N GLU A 183 8.48 21.43 -39.81
CA GLU A 183 8.02 22.77 -39.44
C GLU A 183 6.89 22.71 -38.37
N ILE A 184 5.89 21.86 -38.60
CA ILE A 184 4.79 21.70 -37.67
C ILE A 184 5.29 21.14 -36.33
N LYS A 185 6.23 20.20 -36.36
CA LYS A 185 6.84 19.65 -35.14
C LYS A 185 7.57 20.74 -34.36
N LYS A 186 8.34 21.57 -35.04
CA LYS A 186 9.04 22.72 -34.44
C LYS A 186 8.07 23.75 -33.84
N ASP A 187 6.96 24.03 -34.52
CA ASP A 187 5.93 24.94 -34.02
C ASP A 187 5.27 24.39 -32.75
N ILE A 188 4.96 23.09 -32.70
CA ILE A 188 4.39 22.41 -31.52
C ILE A 188 5.40 22.43 -30.36
N GLU A 189 6.66 22.12 -30.61
CA GLU A 189 7.73 22.14 -29.61
C GLU A 189 7.90 23.57 -29.05
N THR A 190 8.02 24.57 -29.92
CA THR A 190 8.18 25.98 -29.52
C THR A 190 6.98 26.47 -28.69
N TRP A 191 5.77 26.11 -29.10
CA TRP A 191 4.57 26.45 -28.33
C TRP A 191 4.53 25.73 -26.99
N GLY A 192 4.88 24.45 -26.97
CA GLY A 192 4.99 23.65 -25.73
C GLY A 192 6.02 24.23 -24.76
N ASP A 193 7.20 24.58 -25.25
CA ASP A 193 8.27 25.17 -24.45
C ASP A 193 7.88 26.54 -23.89
N ASN A 194 7.17 27.38 -24.67
CA ASN A 194 6.68 28.66 -24.20
C ASN A 194 5.63 28.47 -23.10
N LYS A 195 4.68 27.55 -23.28
CA LYS A 195 3.70 27.22 -22.24
C LYS A 195 4.34 26.63 -20.98
N TRP A 196 5.39 25.84 -21.16
CA TRP A 196 6.17 25.31 -20.06
C TRP A 196 6.92 26.42 -19.29
N LYS A 197 7.54 27.37 -20.01
CA LYS A 197 8.20 28.54 -19.41
C LYS A 197 7.22 29.42 -18.63
N GLU A 198 6.05 29.72 -19.20
CA GLU A 198 4.98 30.45 -18.50
C GLU A 198 4.57 29.76 -17.20
N LEU A 199 4.39 28.42 -17.23
CA LEU A 199 4.05 27.63 -16.06
C LEU A 199 5.16 27.67 -14.99
N LEU A 200 6.43 27.54 -15.41
CA LEU A 200 7.57 27.57 -14.48
C LEU A 200 7.75 28.95 -13.82
N GLN A 201 7.51 30.04 -14.56
CA GLN A 201 7.55 31.40 -14.01
C GLN A 201 6.47 31.68 -12.96
N GLY A 202 5.35 30.95 -13.04
CA GLY A 202 4.26 31.02 -12.03
C GLY A 202 4.50 30.16 -10.79
N LEU A 203 5.59 29.39 -10.70
CA LEU A 203 5.89 28.55 -9.54
C LEU A 203 6.70 29.33 -8.49
N ASN A 204 6.27 29.20 -7.23
CA ASN A 204 6.97 29.81 -6.10
C ASN A 204 7.38 28.75 -5.06
N THR A 205 8.51 28.97 -4.41
CA THR A 205 8.99 28.12 -3.31
C THR A 205 8.20 28.32 -2.02
N GLU A 206 7.63 29.51 -1.84
CA GLU A 206 6.92 29.89 -0.61
C GLU A 206 5.52 29.27 -0.52
N ASP A 207 4.83 29.05 -1.65
CA ASP A 207 3.45 28.53 -1.69
C ASP A 207 3.35 27.03 -1.97
N ILE A 208 4.46 26.30 -1.91
CA ILE A 208 4.53 24.84 -2.16
C ILE A 208 4.18 24.47 -3.63
N SER A 209 3.97 25.42 -4.53
CA SER A 209 3.59 25.14 -5.93
C SER A 209 4.70 24.39 -6.67
N LEU A 210 5.95 24.77 -6.48
CA LEU A 210 7.13 24.09 -7.02
C LEU A 210 7.22 22.63 -6.53
N TYR A 211 7.02 22.40 -5.24
CA TYR A 211 7.02 21.05 -4.67
C TYR A 211 5.90 20.17 -5.25
N ASN A 212 4.68 20.72 -5.37
CA ASN A 212 3.55 20.02 -5.97
C ASN A 212 3.80 19.67 -7.44
N MET A 213 4.45 20.54 -8.18
CA MET A 213 4.81 20.31 -9.58
C MET A 213 5.88 19.23 -9.71
N THR A 214 6.96 19.31 -8.93
CA THR A 214 8.00 18.29 -8.88
C THR A 214 7.41 16.92 -8.54
N ARG A 215 6.52 16.86 -7.55
CA ARG A 215 5.81 15.64 -7.18
C ARG A 215 4.94 15.08 -8.31
N LYS A 216 4.29 15.93 -9.11
CA LYS A 216 3.50 15.49 -10.28
C LYS A 216 4.40 14.91 -11.37
N LEU A 217 5.54 15.55 -11.64
CA LEU A 217 6.50 15.11 -12.65
C LEU A 217 7.23 13.81 -12.27
N THR A 218 7.52 13.64 -10.98
CA THR A 218 8.18 12.42 -10.48
C THR A 218 7.21 11.25 -10.27
N LYS A 219 5.90 11.50 -10.34
CA LYS A 219 4.87 10.48 -10.16
C LYS A 219 4.83 9.53 -11.36
N LYS A 220 5.68 8.51 -11.35
CA LYS A 220 5.58 7.42 -12.32
C LYS A 220 4.30 6.63 -12.05
N TYR A 221 3.43 6.54 -13.06
CA TYR A 221 2.27 5.64 -13.03
C TYR A 221 2.82 4.21 -13.08
N VAL A 222 2.83 3.54 -11.96
CA VAL A 222 3.36 2.17 -11.86
C VAL A 222 2.21 1.20 -12.08
N ASN A 223 2.02 0.75 -13.32
CA ASN A 223 1.17 -0.39 -13.58
C ASN A 223 1.79 -1.65 -12.98
N ILE A 224 0.96 -2.48 -12.37
CA ILE A 224 1.35 -3.83 -11.99
C ILE A 224 1.41 -4.66 -13.28
N PRO A 225 2.60 -5.15 -13.67
CA PRO A 225 2.75 -5.95 -14.90
C PRO A 225 1.93 -7.25 -14.80
N PRO A 226 1.82 -8.02 -15.87
CA PRO A 226 1.36 -9.40 -15.78
C PRO A 226 2.17 -10.17 -14.74
N ILE A 227 1.49 -10.91 -13.85
CA ILE A 227 2.11 -11.68 -12.78
C ILE A 227 1.86 -13.17 -12.98
N PRO A 228 2.79 -14.05 -12.59
CA PRO A 228 2.56 -15.49 -12.63
C PRO A 228 1.40 -15.85 -11.69
N GLY A 229 0.38 -16.49 -12.22
CA GLY A 229 -0.69 -17.13 -11.48
C GLY A 229 -0.43 -18.63 -11.28
N PRO A 230 -1.35 -19.36 -10.63
CA PRO A 230 -1.18 -20.81 -10.38
C PRO A 230 -1.11 -21.65 -11.65
N ARG A 231 -1.75 -21.26 -12.74
CA ARG A 231 -1.80 -21.98 -14.01
C ARG A 231 -1.18 -21.20 -15.16
N GLU A 232 -1.42 -19.88 -15.23
CA GLU A 232 -1.07 -19.02 -16.36
C GLU A 232 -0.63 -17.62 -15.90
N LEU A 233 -0.19 -16.82 -16.88
CA LEU A 233 0.15 -15.41 -16.66
C LEU A 233 -1.14 -14.59 -16.49
N VAL A 234 -1.32 -13.99 -15.33
CA VAL A 234 -2.50 -13.22 -14.97
C VAL A 234 -2.41 -11.78 -15.49
N LEU A 235 -3.41 -11.39 -16.27
CA LEU A 235 -3.52 -10.07 -16.91
C LEU A 235 -4.58 -9.20 -16.23
N CYS A 236 -5.72 -9.79 -15.86
CA CYS A 236 -6.87 -9.10 -15.28
C CYS A 236 -6.58 -8.55 -13.87
N CYS A 237 -7.10 -7.36 -13.55
CA CYS A 237 -6.85 -6.72 -12.25
C CYS A 237 -7.47 -7.49 -11.09
N ALA A 238 -8.66 -8.09 -11.27
CA ALA A 238 -9.32 -8.87 -10.24
C ALA A 238 -8.53 -10.15 -9.91
N GLU A 239 -8.09 -10.89 -10.94
CA GLU A 239 -7.27 -12.09 -10.76
C GLU A 239 -5.90 -11.78 -10.15
N LYS A 240 -5.25 -10.65 -10.57
CA LYS A 240 -4.03 -10.17 -9.91
C LYS A 240 -4.26 -9.90 -8.43
N ALA A 241 -5.41 -9.30 -8.08
CA ALA A 241 -5.76 -9.07 -6.70
C ALA A 241 -5.91 -10.37 -5.91
N ASP A 242 -6.46 -11.43 -6.53
CA ASP A 242 -6.55 -12.76 -5.90
C ASP A 242 -5.17 -13.41 -5.71
N VAL A 243 -4.26 -13.32 -6.68
CA VAL A 243 -2.87 -13.81 -6.51
C VAL A 243 -2.16 -13.10 -5.36
N PHE A 244 -2.36 -11.79 -5.23
CA PHE A 244 -1.81 -11.06 -4.07
C PHE A 244 -2.50 -11.45 -2.77
N ARG A 245 -3.82 -11.68 -2.77
CA ARG A 245 -4.56 -12.17 -1.61
C ARG A 245 -3.98 -13.50 -1.11
N ASP A 246 -3.78 -14.48 -1.99
CA ASP A 246 -3.24 -15.79 -1.63
C ASP A 246 -1.84 -15.68 -1.01
N ALA A 247 -0.96 -14.88 -1.62
CA ALA A 247 0.39 -14.62 -1.09
C ALA A 247 0.39 -13.89 0.26
N LEU A 248 -0.61 -13.04 0.50
CA LEU A 248 -0.76 -12.35 1.78
C LEU A 248 -1.40 -13.23 2.84
N GLU A 249 -2.35 -14.09 2.49
CA GLU A 249 -2.97 -15.04 3.41
C GLU A 249 -1.93 -16.03 3.98
N GLU A 250 -0.98 -16.48 3.14
CA GLU A 250 0.21 -17.20 3.59
C GLU A 250 1.12 -16.36 4.51
N SER A 251 1.17 -15.06 4.27
CA SER A 251 1.98 -14.14 5.09
C SER A 251 1.36 -13.86 6.45
N PHE A 252 0.03 -13.84 6.55
CA PHE A 252 -0.73 -13.57 7.77
C PHE A 252 -1.00 -14.84 8.59
N GLN A 253 0.01 -15.67 8.69
CA GLN A 253 0.04 -16.86 9.53
C GLN A 253 1.24 -16.77 10.45
N GLU A 254 1.17 -17.46 11.56
CA GLU A 254 2.27 -17.57 12.51
C GLU A 254 3.51 -18.16 11.83
N ASN A 255 4.68 -17.87 12.36
CA ASN A 255 5.90 -18.49 11.83
C ASN A 255 5.83 -20.00 12.06
N PRO A 256 6.08 -20.82 11.03
CA PRO A 256 6.13 -22.27 11.19
C PRO A 256 7.35 -22.70 12.02
N GLU A 257 8.42 -21.91 11.98
CA GLU A 257 9.66 -22.08 12.74
C GLU A 257 10.30 -20.70 13.00
N PRO A 258 11.03 -20.50 14.12
CA PRO A 258 11.19 -21.42 15.22
C PRO A 258 9.97 -21.46 16.16
N TYR A 259 9.80 -22.52 16.94
CA TYR A 259 8.75 -22.61 17.96
C TYR A 259 9.15 -23.56 19.09
N ASP A 260 8.42 -23.49 20.21
CA ASP A 260 8.54 -24.35 21.39
C ASP A 260 7.15 -24.91 21.71
N ASP A 261 6.93 -26.19 21.42
CA ASP A 261 5.63 -26.86 21.59
C ASP A 261 5.14 -26.80 23.04
N ASN A 262 6.02 -27.07 24.01
CA ASN A 262 5.66 -27.07 25.42
C ASN A 262 5.22 -25.66 25.87
N PHE A 263 5.88 -24.64 25.36
CA PHE A 263 5.51 -23.26 25.66
C PHE A 263 4.19 -22.86 25.02
N ILE A 264 3.92 -23.31 23.79
CA ILE A 264 2.65 -23.05 23.09
C ILE A 264 1.48 -23.68 23.85
N GLU A 265 1.61 -24.94 24.28
CA GLU A 265 0.59 -25.64 25.06
C GLU A 265 0.33 -24.95 26.41
N ASN A 266 1.39 -24.54 27.09
CA ASN A 266 1.27 -23.78 28.34
C ASN A 266 0.55 -22.45 28.14
N VAL A 267 0.88 -21.68 27.09
CA VAL A 267 0.22 -20.42 26.77
C VAL A 267 -1.26 -20.65 26.47
N ALA A 268 -1.61 -21.67 25.71
CA ALA A 268 -3.01 -21.99 25.40
C ALA A 268 -3.80 -22.32 26.68
N SER A 269 -3.25 -23.18 27.57
CA SER A 269 -3.85 -23.52 28.86
C SER A 269 -4.05 -22.30 29.76
N GLU A 270 -3.00 -21.47 29.93
CA GLU A 270 -3.11 -20.27 30.79
C GLU A 270 -4.13 -19.24 30.26
N ILE A 271 -4.23 -19.08 28.94
CA ILE A 271 -5.24 -18.23 28.32
C ILE A 271 -6.65 -18.77 28.61
N GLU A 272 -6.86 -20.08 28.42
CA GLU A 272 -8.15 -20.73 28.69
C GLU A 272 -8.55 -20.59 30.14
N ASP A 273 -7.66 -20.88 31.07
CA ASP A 273 -7.88 -20.74 32.52
C ASP A 273 -8.21 -19.29 32.88
N TYR A 274 -7.47 -18.31 32.35
CA TYR A 274 -7.72 -16.89 32.59
C TYR A 274 -9.12 -16.45 32.17
N PHE A 275 -9.60 -16.91 31.01
CA PHE A 275 -10.93 -16.53 30.53
C PHE A 275 -12.06 -17.32 31.22
N ASN A 276 -11.80 -18.56 31.68
CA ASN A 276 -12.76 -19.36 32.43
C ASN A 276 -12.95 -18.88 33.88
N GLU A 277 -11.88 -18.55 34.59
CA GLU A 277 -11.91 -18.12 35.99
C GLU A 277 -12.45 -16.71 36.20
N ASN A 278 -12.23 -15.85 35.22
CA ASN A 278 -12.46 -14.42 35.35
C ASN A 278 -13.77 -13.95 34.73
N ASN A 279 -14.90 -14.24 35.33
CA ASN A 279 -16.22 -13.75 34.89
C ASN A 279 -16.52 -12.27 35.24
N ASN A 280 -15.77 -11.66 36.19
CA ASN A 280 -16.00 -10.28 36.62
C ASN A 280 -15.22 -9.29 35.72
N SER A 281 -15.92 -8.52 34.92
CA SER A 281 -15.31 -7.46 34.10
C SER A 281 -14.95 -6.26 34.96
N SER A 282 -13.69 -5.81 34.92
CA SER A 282 -13.32 -4.50 35.45
C SER A 282 -14.04 -3.40 34.68
N SER A 283 -14.60 -2.41 35.37
CA SER A 283 -15.27 -1.27 34.74
C SER A 283 -14.25 -0.49 33.87
N ALA A 284 -14.49 -0.43 32.56
CA ALA A 284 -13.68 0.35 31.66
C ALA A 284 -13.90 1.86 31.87
N PRO A 285 -12.85 2.69 31.94
CA PRO A 285 -13.01 4.14 32.01
C PRO A 285 -13.63 4.67 30.72
N LEU A 286 -14.78 5.32 30.85
CA LEU A 286 -15.54 5.84 29.72
C LEU A 286 -14.84 7.04 29.07
N THR A 287 -15.13 7.22 27.79
CA THR A 287 -14.65 8.34 26.97
C THR A 287 -15.67 9.48 26.99
N SER A 288 -15.18 10.73 26.97
CA SER A 288 -16.02 11.92 26.84
C SER A 288 -16.12 12.38 25.38
N PRO A 289 -17.20 13.11 25.01
CA PRO A 289 -17.29 13.75 23.69
C PRO A 289 -16.10 14.67 23.37
N ALA A 290 -15.54 15.34 24.37
CA ALA A 290 -14.36 16.20 24.23
C ALA A 290 -13.10 15.41 23.86
N GLU A 291 -12.92 14.20 24.42
CA GLU A 291 -11.83 13.30 24.05
C GLU A 291 -11.97 12.85 22.59
N VAL A 292 -13.16 12.43 22.17
CA VAL A 292 -13.45 12.03 20.78
C VAL A 292 -13.22 13.20 19.82
N MET A 293 -13.66 14.40 20.17
CA MET A 293 -13.45 15.61 19.37
C MET A 293 -11.96 15.93 19.20
N THR A 294 -11.17 15.79 20.27
CA THR A 294 -9.71 16.01 20.23
C THR A 294 -9.02 15.02 19.28
N ILE A 295 -9.45 13.75 19.28
CA ILE A 295 -8.95 12.72 18.36
C ILE A 295 -9.31 13.10 16.91
N ILE A 296 -10.56 13.46 16.64
CA ILE A 296 -11.03 13.86 15.31
C ILE A 296 -10.27 15.09 14.78
N ALA A 297 -10.02 16.08 15.63
CA ALA A 297 -9.28 17.28 15.25
C ALA A 297 -7.87 16.98 14.73
N LYS A 298 -7.20 15.96 15.25
CA LYS A 298 -5.86 15.51 14.83
C LYS A 298 -5.85 14.68 13.54
N LEU A 299 -7.00 14.22 13.04
CA LEU A 299 -7.05 13.40 11.82
C LEU A 299 -6.55 14.17 10.60
N ASN A 300 -5.70 13.53 9.79
CA ASN A 300 -5.24 14.11 8.53
C ASN A 300 -6.29 13.90 7.43
N ILE A 301 -6.83 14.99 6.89
CA ILE A 301 -7.88 15.00 5.86
C ILE A 301 -7.45 14.40 4.51
N ARG A 302 -6.14 14.26 4.27
CA ARG A 302 -5.59 13.73 3.01
C ARG A 302 -5.43 12.21 3.01
N LYS A 303 -5.64 11.54 4.15
CA LYS A 303 -5.57 10.07 4.22
C LYS A 303 -6.77 9.45 3.51
N VAL A 304 -6.51 8.36 2.80
CA VAL A 304 -7.53 7.57 2.11
C VAL A 304 -8.39 6.84 3.14
N SER A 305 -9.70 6.76 2.90
CA SER A 305 -10.66 6.01 3.73
C SER A 305 -10.47 4.49 3.57
N GLY A 306 -10.92 3.76 4.57
CA GLY A 306 -10.95 2.30 4.56
C GLY A 306 -12.19 1.72 3.87
N PRO A 307 -12.60 0.49 4.27
CA PRO A 307 -13.79 -0.18 3.72
C PRO A 307 -15.08 0.60 3.93
N ASP A 308 -15.17 1.38 5.02
CA ASP A 308 -16.29 2.27 5.35
C ASP A 308 -16.49 3.43 4.36
N LYS A 309 -15.51 3.71 3.50
CA LYS A 309 -15.49 4.81 2.53
C LYS A 309 -15.70 6.21 3.13
N ILE A 310 -15.54 6.37 4.44
CA ILE A 310 -15.73 7.63 5.15
C ILE A 310 -14.42 8.42 5.17
N PRO A 311 -14.34 9.58 4.47
CA PRO A 311 -13.14 10.40 4.50
C PRO A 311 -13.02 11.12 5.86
N ASN A 312 -11.79 11.30 6.34
CA ASN A 312 -11.52 12.02 7.59
C ASN A 312 -12.13 13.45 7.60
N LYS A 313 -12.32 14.05 6.43
CA LYS A 313 -12.96 15.36 6.33
C LYS A 313 -14.43 15.31 6.75
N ALA A 314 -15.17 14.24 6.47
CA ALA A 314 -16.55 14.07 6.94
C ALA A 314 -16.61 14.01 8.47
N LEU A 315 -15.68 13.28 9.10
CA LEU A 315 -15.60 13.21 10.57
C LEU A 315 -15.33 14.58 11.20
N LYS A 316 -14.48 15.40 10.57
CA LYS A 316 -14.23 16.80 11.03
C LYS A 316 -15.43 17.74 10.90
N MET A 317 -16.43 17.36 10.11
CA MET A 317 -17.68 18.11 9.96
C MET A 317 -18.81 17.57 10.87
N PHE A 318 -18.48 16.65 11.80
CA PHE A 318 -19.48 16.14 12.73
C PHE A 318 -20.03 17.22 13.64
N THR A 319 -21.34 17.20 13.79
CA THR A 319 -22.09 18.05 14.71
C THR A 319 -22.03 17.50 16.14
N PRO A 320 -22.38 18.27 17.18
CA PRO A 320 -22.45 17.76 18.55
C PRO A 320 -23.27 16.48 18.68
N ASN A 321 -24.38 16.35 17.94
CA ASN A 321 -25.21 15.15 17.92
C ASN A 321 -24.45 13.93 17.39
N ALA A 322 -23.75 14.07 16.27
CA ALA A 322 -22.95 13.02 15.68
C ALA A 322 -21.79 12.60 16.60
N LEU A 323 -21.15 13.58 17.26
CA LEU A 323 -20.11 13.32 18.26
C LEU A 323 -20.64 12.56 19.47
N THR A 324 -21.81 12.94 20.00
CA THR A 324 -22.44 12.26 21.12
C THR A 324 -22.81 10.82 20.76
N PHE A 325 -23.36 10.62 19.55
CA PHE A 325 -23.66 9.27 19.04
C PHE A 325 -22.38 8.41 18.97
N LEU A 326 -21.32 8.92 18.34
CA LEU A 326 -20.06 8.19 18.22
C LEU A 326 -19.41 7.91 19.58
N THR A 327 -19.51 8.86 20.51
CA THR A 327 -19.04 8.67 21.90
C THR A 327 -19.82 7.55 22.59
N LYS A 328 -21.13 7.48 22.41
CA LYS A 328 -21.94 6.40 22.95
C LYS A 328 -21.54 5.04 22.37
N VAL A 329 -21.38 4.93 21.05
CA VAL A 329 -20.86 3.72 20.39
C VAL A 329 -19.51 3.31 20.98
N THR A 330 -18.58 4.27 21.11
CA THR A 330 -17.25 4.04 21.69
C THR A 330 -17.35 3.51 23.14
N ASN A 331 -18.21 4.12 23.97
CA ASN A 331 -18.39 3.70 25.36
C ASN A 331 -19.07 2.34 25.46
N THR A 332 -20.02 2.04 24.59
CA THR A 332 -20.65 0.70 24.56
C THR A 332 -19.64 -0.37 24.18
N ASN A 333 -18.73 -0.11 23.22
CA ASN A 333 -17.63 -1.03 22.91
C ASN A 333 -16.72 -1.27 24.13
N LEU A 334 -16.42 -0.21 24.91
CA LEU A 334 -15.63 -0.35 26.14
C LEU A 334 -16.36 -1.18 27.19
N ILE A 335 -17.66 -0.96 27.38
CA ILE A 335 -18.49 -1.69 28.37
C ILE A 335 -18.65 -3.17 27.97
N LEU A 336 -18.91 -3.43 26.68
CA LEU A 336 -19.08 -4.79 26.16
C LEU A 336 -17.74 -5.52 25.94
N ASN A 337 -16.62 -4.84 26.16
CA ASN A 337 -15.27 -5.36 25.86
C ASN A 337 -15.15 -5.91 24.43
N TYR A 338 -15.74 -5.23 23.46
CA TYR A 338 -15.90 -5.71 22.10
C TYR A 338 -15.28 -4.77 21.09
N PHE A 339 -14.65 -5.34 20.05
CA PHE A 339 -14.17 -4.62 18.88
C PHE A 339 -15.04 -4.97 17.67
N LEU A 340 -15.71 -3.98 17.10
CA LEU A 340 -16.73 -4.17 16.05
C LEU A 340 -16.19 -4.97 14.86
N SER A 341 -16.95 -5.95 14.39
CA SER A 341 -16.56 -6.84 13.28
C SER A 341 -16.38 -6.08 11.97
N ARG A 342 -17.18 -5.04 11.71
CA ARG A 342 -17.03 -4.17 10.54
C ARG A 342 -15.69 -3.43 10.51
N TRP A 343 -15.09 -3.12 11.66
CA TRP A 343 -13.78 -2.47 11.77
C TRP A 343 -12.60 -3.43 11.66
N LYS A 344 -12.86 -4.74 11.67
CA LYS A 344 -11.86 -5.81 11.47
C LYS A 344 -11.57 -6.07 9.99
N GLN A 345 -12.42 -5.56 9.08
CA GLN A 345 -12.20 -5.66 7.64
C GLN A 345 -11.18 -4.65 7.16
N VAL A 346 -10.29 -5.07 6.29
CA VAL A 346 -9.16 -4.27 5.80
C VAL A 346 -9.12 -4.27 4.28
N ASN A 347 -8.94 -3.10 3.67
CA ASN A 347 -8.56 -3.00 2.26
C ASN A 347 -7.05 -2.84 2.16
N ILE A 348 -6.38 -3.69 1.40
CA ILE A 348 -4.94 -3.68 1.22
C ILE A 348 -4.59 -3.13 -0.16
N ILE A 349 -3.68 -2.16 -0.18
CA ILE A 349 -3.07 -1.62 -1.40
C ILE A 349 -1.62 -2.08 -1.48
N MET A 350 -1.22 -2.55 -2.67
CA MET A 350 0.13 -3.03 -2.93
C MET A 350 1.02 -1.92 -3.49
N LEU A 351 2.12 -1.58 -2.81
CA LEU A 351 3.12 -0.62 -3.25
C LEU A 351 4.42 -1.31 -3.66
N ARG A 352 4.88 -1.06 -4.88
CA ARG A 352 6.11 -1.65 -5.38
C ARG A 352 7.35 -1.21 -4.58
N LYS A 353 8.20 -2.16 -4.20
CA LYS A 353 9.54 -1.92 -3.66
C LYS A 353 10.49 -1.53 -4.80
N LEU A 354 11.25 -0.45 -4.61
CA LEU A 354 12.25 -0.02 -5.60
C LEU A 354 13.34 -1.10 -5.76
N GLY A 355 13.78 -1.31 -7.00
CA GLY A 355 14.86 -2.26 -7.31
C GLY A 355 14.45 -3.74 -7.27
N LYS A 356 13.20 -4.11 -6.95
CA LYS A 356 12.72 -5.49 -6.98
C LYS A 356 11.93 -5.80 -8.25
N ASN A 357 11.96 -7.08 -8.67
CA ASN A 357 11.21 -7.54 -9.84
C ASN A 357 9.69 -7.46 -9.60
N PRO A 358 8.94 -6.66 -10.38
CA PRO A 358 7.52 -6.41 -10.12
C PRO A 358 6.59 -7.60 -10.44
N LYS A 359 7.11 -8.68 -10.99
CA LYS A 359 6.33 -9.88 -11.30
C LYS A 359 6.00 -10.73 -10.07
N PHE A 360 6.67 -10.51 -8.93
CA PHE A 360 6.50 -11.32 -7.72
C PHE A 360 5.78 -10.54 -6.62
N PRO A 361 4.81 -11.15 -5.90
CA PRO A 361 4.11 -10.52 -4.78
C PRO A 361 5.04 -9.99 -3.68
N GLN A 362 6.14 -10.69 -3.37
CA GLN A 362 7.14 -10.29 -2.37
C GLN A 362 7.86 -8.97 -2.70
N SER A 363 7.79 -8.53 -3.95
CA SER A 363 8.35 -7.25 -4.42
C SER A 363 7.49 -6.04 -4.07
N TYR A 364 6.40 -6.26 -3.34
CA TYR A 364 5.49 -5.19 -2.92
C TYR A 364 5.47 -5.04 -1.40
N ARG A 365 5.18 -3.82 -0.95
CA ARG A 365 4.80 -3.52 0.44
C ARG A 365 3.30 -3.38 0.49
N LEU A 366 2.69 -3.90 1.52
CA LEU A 366 1.27 -3.70 1.77
C LEU A 366 1.02 -2.40 2.56
N ILE A 367 -0.11 -1.75 2.29
CA ILE A 367 -0.66 -0.69 3.13
C ILE A 367 -2.10 -1.07 3.43
N SER A 368 -2.43 -1.21 4.71
CA SER A 368 -3.78 -1.50 5.17
C SER A 368 -4.59 -0.22 5.33
N LEU A 369 -5.68 -0.15 4.60
CA LEU A 369 -6.69 0.90 4.75
C LEU A 369 -7.77 0.39 5.71
N LEU A 370 -7.80 0.93 6.91
CA LEU A 370 -8.73 0.61 7.98
C LEU A 370 -9.85 1.64 8.05
N SER A 371 -11.01 1.23 8.62
CA SER A 371 -12.14 2.13 8.88
C SER A 371 -11.70 3.40 9.60
N SER A 372 -12.17 4.54 9.10
CA SER A 372 -11.88 5.84 9.72
C SER A 372 -12.56 5.97 11.09
N LEU A 373 -13.74 5.36 11.25
CA LEU A 373 -14.45 5.28 12.55
C LEU A 373 -13.72 4.34 13.50
N GLY A 374 -13.26 3.18 13.01
CA GLY A 374 -12.47 2.24 13.80
C GLY A 374 -11.20 2.87 14.35
N LYS A 375 -10.51 3.70 13.56
CA LYS A 375 -9.32 4.42 14.02
C LYS A 375 -9.58 5.40 15.17
N ILE A 376 -10.77 5.95 15.29
CA ILE A 376 -11.12 6.78 16.46
C ILE A 376 -11.14 5.91 17.72
N PHE A 377 -11.76 4.74 17.67
CA PHE A 377 -11.75 3.81 18.78
C PHE A 377 -10.36 3.28 19.11
N GLU A 378 -9.56 2.94 18.08
CA GLU A 378 -8.14 2.59 18.26
C GLU A 378 -7.34 3.67 19.01
N ASN A 379 -7.55 4.97 18.69
CA ASN A 379 -6.90 6.07 19.41
C ASN A 379 -7.34 6.18 20.89
N VAL A 380 -8.61 5.89 21.16
CA VAL A 380 -9.11 5.82 22.54
C VAL A 380 -8.41 4.68 23.29
N LEU A 381 -8.30 3.50 22.70
CA LEU A 381 -7.57 2.36 23.28
C LEU A 381 -6.07 2.63 23.42
N GLN A 382 -5.45 3.27 22.42
CA GLN A 382 -4.02 3.62 22.45
C GLN A 382 -3.68 4.49 23.67
N LYS A 383 -4.52 5.47 23.99
CA LYS A 383 -4.30 6.31 25.17
C LYS A 383 -4.34 5.49 26.46
N ARG A 384 -5.27 4.53 26.56
CA ARG A 384 -5.44 3.69 27.76
C ARG A 384 -4.29 2.68 27.92
N ILE A 385 -3.87 2.05 26.80
CA ILE A 385 -2.75 1.11 26.84
C ILE A 385 -1.44 1.83 27.15
N ASN A 386 -1.21 3.03 26.58
CA ASN A 386 -0.03 3.83 26.89
C ASN A 386 0.03 4.20 28.37
N ASN A 387 -1.11 4.62 28.97
CA ASN A 387 -1.16 4.91 30.40
C ASN A 387 -0.78 3.68 31.24
N SER A 388 -1.21 2.48 30.86
CA SER A 388 -0.83 1.24 31.54
C SER A 388 0.65 0.90 31.33
N CYS A 389 1.19 1.11 30.13
CA CYS A 389 2.60 0.90 29.84
C CYS A 389 3.50 1.85 30.65
N ASP A 390 3.12 3.12 30.71
CA ASP A 390 3.89 4.15 31.42
C ASP A 390 3.85 3.93 32.95
N ALA A 391 2.67 3.58 33.50
CA ALA A 391 2.48 3.31 34.93
C ALA A 391 3.32 2.12 35.43
N ASN A 392 3.52 1.11 34.58
CA ASN A 392 4.21 -0.14 34.94
C ASN A 392 5.60 -0.25 34.29
N ASN A 393 6.10 0.78 33.61
CA ASN A 393 7.39 0.79 32.91
C ASN A 393 7.59 -0.43 31.97
N ILE A 394 6.55 -0.81 31.22
CA ILE A 394 6.53 -2.05 30.42
C ILE A 394 7.49 -1.98 29.23
N ILE A 395 7.57 -0.83 28.56
CA ILE A 395 8.42 -0.68 27.38
C ILE A 395 9.86 -0.38 27.82
N PRO A 396 10.83 -1.23 27.46
CA PRO A 396 12.23 -1.06 27.87
C PRO A 396 12.83 0.25 27.31
N GLY A 397 13.81 0.81 28.04
CA GLY A 397 14.48 2.05 27.68
C GLY A 397 15.22 1.99 26.35
N GLU A 398 15.65 0.82 25.95
CA GLU A 398 16.35 0.49 24.71
C GLU A 398 15.46 0.57 23.46
N GLN A 399 14.12 0.49 23.63
CA GLN A 399 13.15 0.61 22.53
C GLN A 399 12.85 2.08 22.23
N PHE A 400 13.35 2.58 21.12
CA PHE A 400 13.12 3.95 20.66
C PHE A 400 12.01 4.02 19.61
N GLY A 401 11.68 2.88 18.96
CA GLY A 401 10.63 2.83 17.95
C GLY A 401 9.25 3.13 18.52
N PHE A 402 8.46 3.93 17.80
CA PHE A 402 7.08 4.29 18.14
C PHE A 402 6.86 4.99 19.48
N ARG A 403 7.93 5.48 20.11
CA ARG A 403 7.90 6.14 21.39
C ARG A 403 7.92 7.67 21.24
N ALA A 404 7.12 8.36 22.04
CA ALA A 404 7.12 9.83 22.07
C ALA A 404 8.50 10.38 22.43
N HIS A 405 8.90 11.48 21.81
CA HIS A 405 10.20 12.14 22.01
C HIS A 405 11.45 11.30 21.61
N HIS A 406 11.25 10.16 20.94
CA HIS A 406 12.31 9.33 20.38
C HIS A 406 12.26 9.36 18.85
N SER A 407 13.41 9.27 18.20
CA SER A 407 13.52 9.29 16.74
C SER A 407 14.62 8.33 16.26
N THR A 408 14.61 8.00 14.98
CA THR A 408 15.69 7.26 14.32
C THR A 408 17.03 7.95 14.49
N VAL A 409 17.08 9.29 14.51
CA VAL A 409 18.30 10.07 14.72
C VAL A 409 18.87 9.80 16.12
N HIS A 410 18.02 9.79 17.16
CA HIS A 410 18.47 9.48 18.52
C HIS A 410 19.07 8.07 18.63
N GLN A 411 18.43 7.08 17.99
CA GLN A 411 18.96 5.71 18.00
C GLN A 411 20.28 5.59 17.22
N LEU A 412 20.40 6.26 16.07
CA LEU A 412 21.66 6.31 15.32
C LEU A 412 22.78 7.01 16.11
N LEU A 413 22.47 8.10 16.81
CA LEU A 413 23.43 8.77 17.70
C LEU A 413 23.87 7.85 18.85
N HIS A 414 22.94 7.14 19.50
CA HIS A 414 23.26 6.17 20.54
C HIS A 414 24.25 5.11 20.04
N VAL A 415 23.96 4.55 18.86
CA VAL A 415 24.83 3.57 18.21
C VAL A 415 26.22 4.15 17.85
N THR A 416 26.24 5.32 17.20
CA THR A 416 27.50 5.94 16.76
C THR A 416 28.36 6.38 17.95
N ASN A 417 27.75 6.91 19.01
CA ASN A 417 28.44 7.26 20.24
C ASN A 417 29.06 6.03 20.89
N SER A 418 28.34 4.93 21.01
CA SER A 418 28.85 3.66 21.54
C SER A 418 30.07 3.17 20.75
N ILE A 419 30.03 3.21 19.42
CA ILE A 419 31.16 2.83 18.56
C ILE A 419 32.34 3.77 18.77
N THR A 420 32.12 5.08 18.85
CA THR A 420 33.14 6.10 19.03
C THR A 420 33.81 5.96 20.41
N GLU A 421 33.03 5.70 21.45
CA GLU A 421 33.52 5.43 22.79
C GLU A 421 34.44 4.19 22.82
N GLY A 422 34.04 3.10 22.18
CA GLY A 422 34.89 1.92 22.01
C GLY A 422 36.21 2.25 21.30
N MET A 423 36.14 3.04 20.22
CA MET A 423 37.35 3.48 19.50
C MET A 423 38.26 4.36 20.35
N ASN A 424 37.73 5.25 21.18
CA ASN A 424 38.49 6.11 22.06
C ASN A 424 39.19 5.30 23.17
N ASN A 425 38.51 4.26 23.66
CA ASN A 425 39.04 3.33 24.65
C ASN A 425 39.97 2.26 24.05
N LYS A 426 40.30 2.36 22.75
CA LYS A 426 41.09 1.38 22.00
C LYS A 426 40.49 -0.03 21.97
N PHE A 427 39.19 -0.14 22.13
CA PHE A 427 38.45 -1.39 22.03
C PHE A 427 38.01 -1.67 20.59
N TYR A 428 37.81 -2.93 20.30
CA TYR A 428 37.00 -3.36 19.16
C TYR A 428 35.52 -3.26 19.54
N THR A 429 34.67 -2.94 18.59
CA THR A 429 33.22 -2.99 18.75
C THR A 429 32.62 -3.92 17.69
N GLY A 430 32.09 -5.05 18.12
CA GLY A 430 31.33 -5.96 17.26
C GLY A 430 29.87 -5.61 17.32
N ARG A 431 29.21 -5.62 16.18
CA ARG A 431 27.77 -5.34 16.07
C ARG A 431 27.07 -6.35 15.18
N VAL A 432 25.88 -6.79 15.60
CA VAL A 432 24.97 -7.61 14.81
C VAL A 432 23.67 -6.83 14.60
N PHE A 433 23.27 -6.69 13.34
CA PHE A 433 21.97 -6.14 12.94
C PHE A 433 21.05 -7.32 12.63
N LEU A 434 19.93 -7.35 13.30
CA LEU A 434 18.93 -8.42 13.15
C LEU A 434 17.75 -7.88 12.34
N ASP A 435 17.34 -8.61 11.30
CA ASP A 435 16.14 -8.31 10.49
C ASP A 435 15.06 -9.34 10.83
N ILE A 436 13.99 -8.92 11.49
CA ILE A 436 12.88 -9.80 11.85
C ILE A 436 11.98 -10.03 10.61
N GLN A 437 11.63 -11.28 10.34
CA GLN A 437 10.78 -11.63 9.20
C GLN A 437 9.33 -11.23 9.46
N LYS A 438 8.79 -10.30 8.64
CA LYS A 438 7.36 -9.93 8.65
C LYS A 438 6.83 -9.69 10.07
N ALA A 439 7.58 -8.94 10.89
CA ALA A 439 7.36 -8.72 12.31
C ALA A 439 5.90 -8.40 12.68
N PHE A 440 5.25 -7.50 11.94
CA PHE A 440 3.86 -7.13 12.16
C PHE A 440 2.86 -8.13 11.58
N ASP A 441 3.20 -8.81 10.50
CA ASP A 441 2.27 -9.68 9.77
C ASP A 441 2.19 -11.09 10.37
N ARG A 442 3.23 -11.50 11.12
CA ARG A 442 3.37 -12.84 11.71
C ARG A 442 3.43 -12.87 13.23
N MET A 443 3.16 -11.77 13.89
CA MET A 443 3.14 -11.71 15.34
C MET A 443 2.13 -12.73 15.90
N TRP A 444 2.56 -13.57 16.83
CA TRP A 444 1.74 -14.58 17.44
C TRP A 444 0.66 -13.96 18.35
N ASN A 445 -0.59 -14.11 17.97
CA ASN A 445 -1.71 -13.44 18.62
C ASN A 445 -1.92 -13.94 20.06
N ASP A 446 -1.91 -15.26 20.28
CA ASP A 446 -2.08 -15.84 21.61
C ASP A 446 -0.90 -15.50 22.51
N GLY A 447 0.33 -15.52 21.97
CA GLY A 447 1.51 -15.03 22.70
C GLY A 447 1.40 -13.59 23.14
N LEU A 448 0.78 -12.70 22.33
CA LEU A 448 0.50 -11.33 22.73
C LEU A 448 -0.54 -11.26 23.85
N ILE A 449 -1.66 -11.99 23.75
CA ILE A 449 -2.69 -12.04 24.79
C ILE A 449 -2.10 -12.58 26.10
N TYR A 450 -1.35 -13.66 26.05
CA TYR A 450 -0.62 -14.22 27.18
C TYR A 450 0.27 -13.15 27.86
N LYS A 451 1.05 -12.41 27.05
CA LYS A 451 1.92 -11.35 27.57
C LYS A 451 1.13 -10.22 28.25
N LEU A 452 -0.01 -9.82 27.69
CA LEU A 452 -0.88 -8.82 28.32
C LEU A 452 -1.42 -9.31 29.67
N ILE A 453 -1.73 -10.61 29.80
CA ILE A 453 -2.13 -11.26 31.06
C ILE A 453 -0.97 -11.21 32.06
N GLN A 454 0.21 -11.68 31.68
CA GLN A 454 1.39 -11.73 32.55
C GLN A 454 1.85 -10.34 33.03
N LEU A 455 1.69 -9.31 32.18
CA LEU A 455 2.00 -7.92 32.51
C LEU A 455 0.87 -7.22 33.30
N ASN A 456 -0.16 -7.96 33.73
CA ASN A 456 -1.28 -7.47 34.53
C ASN A 456 -2.01 -6.25 33.92
N PHE A 457 -2.21 -6.27 32.59
CA PHE A 457 -3.06 -5.25 31.97
C PHE A 457 -4.51 -5.32 32.46
N PRO A 458 -5.23 -4.18 32.50
CA PRO A 458 -6.64 -4.17 32.86
C PRO A 458 -7.45 -5.17 32.00
N LYS A 459 -8.27 -5.99 32.63
CA LYS A 459 -9.02 -7.06 31.99
C LYS A 459 -9.84 -6.61 30.79
N TYR A 460 -10.49 -5.43 30.88
CA TYR A 460 -11.25 -4.90 29.75
C TYR A 460 -10.38 -4.67 28.51
N LEU A 461 -9.10 -4.26 28.66
CA LEU A 461 -8.17 -4.13 27.55
C LEU A 461 -7.80 -5.49 26.95
N ILE A 462 -7.51 -6.49 27.78
CA ILE A 462 -7.19 -7.85 27.32
C ILE A 462 -8.34 -8.40 26.48
N ASN A 463 -9.58 -8.28 26.97
CA ASN A 463 -10.79 -8.74 26.27
C ASN A 463 -10.97 -8.01 24.92
N ILE A 464 -10.82 -6.68 24.93
CA ILE A 464 -10.94 -5.89 23.68
C ILE A 464 -9.84 -6.26 22.69
N PHE A 465 -8.59 -6.48 23.15
CA PHE A 465 -7.50 -6.87 22.23
C PHE A 465 -7.67 -8.30 21.72
N LYS A 466 -8.17 -9.24 22.51
CA LYS A 466 -8.58 -10.56 22.01
C LYS A 466 -9.62 -10.39 20.90
N SER A 467 -10.69 -9.64 21.17
CA SER A 467 -11.70 -9.33 20.16
C SER A 467 -11.11 -8.59 18.94
N PHE A 468 -10.14 -7.69 19.11
CA PHE A 468 -9.47 -6.97 18.00
C PHE A 468 -8.67 -7.89 17.08
N LEU A 469 -8.02 -8.92 17.62
CA LEU A 469 -7.15 -9.84 16.87
C LEU A 469 -7.94 -10.94 16.15
N GLU A 470 -9.07 -11.38 16.71
CA GLU A 470 -9.88 -12.48 16.19
C GLU A 470 -10.72 -12.09 14.97
N ASN A 471 -10.93 -13.07 14.07
CA ASN A 471 -11.87 -12.99 12.93
C ASN A 471 -11.62 -11.78 12.01
N ARG A 472 -10.36 -11.43 11.78
CA ARG A 472 -9.98 -10.37 10.85
C ARG A 472 -9.96 -10.86 9.42
N THR A 473 -10.40 -9.97 8.51
CA THR A 473 -10.46 -10.27 7.08
C THR A 473 -9.88 -9.12 6.26
N PHE A 474 -9.44 -9.44 5.05
CA PHE A 474 -8.91 -8.43 4.14
C PHE A 474 -9.33 -8.68 2.69
N LYS A 475 -9.25 -7.62 1.89
CA LYS A 475 -9.34 -7.65 0.44
C LYS A 475 -8.20 -6.85 -0.16
N VAL A 476 -7.62 -7.33 -1.25
CA VAL A 476 -6.61 -6.59 -2.02
C VAL A 476 -7.30 -5.76 -3.08
N ILE A 477 -6.93 -4.49 -3.20
CA ILE A 477 -7.50 -3.55 -4.17
C ILE A 477 -6.45 -3.19 -5.22
N ILE A 478 -6.76 -3.47 -6.50
CA ILE A 478 -5.93 -3.12 -7.65
C ILE A 478 -6.76 -2.36 -8.67
N HIS A 479 -6.43 -1.11 -8.92
CA HIS A 479 -7.12 -0.23 -9.89
C HIS A 479 -8.66 -0.15 -9.72
N GLY A 480 -9.16 -0.30 -8.51
CA GLY A 480 -10.59 -0.26 -8.19
C GLY A 480 -11.26 -1.64 -8.12
N GLU A 481 -10.63 -2.66 -8.66
CA GLU A 481 -11.07 -4.05 -8.55
C GLU A 481 -10.62 -4.66 -7.21
N SER A 482 -11.43 -5.53 -6.62
CA SER A 482 -11.16 -6.18 -5.34
C SER A 482 -11.00 -7.68 -5.49
N SER A 483 -10.09 -8.26 -4.74
CA SER A 483 -9.99 -9.72 -4.58
C SER A 483 -11.20 -10.30 -3.85
N ASN A 484 -11.29 -11.62 -3.84
CA ASN A 484 -12.06 -12.34 -2.85
C ASN A 484 -11.55 -12.03 -1.43
N THR A 485 -12.34 -12.37 -0.41
CA THR A 485 -11.98 -12.11 0.98
C THR A 485 -10.93 -13.13 1.46
N GLY A 486 -9.82 -12.64 2.01
CA GLY A 486 -8.81 -13.43 2.69
C GLY A 486 -8.93 -13.30 4.20
N VAL A 487 -8.35 -14.25 4.95
CA VAL A 487 -8.37 -14.32 6.41
C VAL A 487 -7.01 -13.95 6.99
N ILE A 488 -6.99 -13.22 8.11
CA ILE A 488 -5.79 -12.89 8.88
C ILE A 488 -5.80 -13.75 10.14
N LYS A 489 -4.87 -14.70 10.24
CA LYS A 489 -4.73 -15.61 11.39
C LYS A 489 -3.71 -15.13 12.41
N ALA A 490 -2.71 -14.37 11.98
CA ALA A 490 -1.67 -13.83 12.85
C ALA A 490 -1.37 -12.38 12.50
N GLY A 491 -0.74 -11.68 13.41
CA GLY A 491 -0.26 -10.34 13.23
C GLY A 491 -1.29 -9.23 13.42
N THR A 492 -0.81 -8.02 13.22
CA THR A 492 -1.60 -6.80 13.32
C THR A 492 -1.52 -5.98 12.04
N PRO A 493 -2.60 -5.28 11.62
CA PRO A 493 -2.64 -4.63 10.32
C PRO A 493 -1.66 -3.44 10.23
N GLN A 494 -0.82 -3.44 9.18
CA GLN A 494 0.10 -2.33 8.90
C GLN A 494 -0.66 -1.05 8.54
N GLY A 495 -0.93 -0.21 9.52
CA GLY A 495 -1.71 1.03 9.39
C GLY A 495 -2.74 1.23 10.50
N SER A 496 -2.87 0.26 11.41
CA SER A 496 -3.56 0.42 12.69
C SER A 496 -2.78 1.36 13.62
N VAL A 497 -3.49 2.08 14.43
CA VAL A 497 -2.93 2.94 15.47
C VAL A 497 -2.35 2.09 16.61
N LEU A 498 -2.92 0.91 16.84
CA LEU A 498 -2.54 -0.01 17.92
C LEU A 498 -1.34 -0.90 17.59
N SER A 499 -1.13 -1.25 16.31
CA SER A 499 -0.08 -2.21 15.92
C SER A 499 1.31 -1.86 16.46
N PRO A 500 1.77 -0.59 16.42
CA PRO A 500 3.07 -0.23 16.93
C PRO A 500 3.26 -0.52 18.42
N ILE A 501 2.31 -0.15 19.26
CA ILE A 501 2.40 -0.34 20.70
C ILE A 501 2.24 -1.82 21.10
N LEU A 502 1.35 -2.55 20.41
CA LEU A 502 1.16 -3.98 20.64
C LEU A 502 2.44 -4.76 20.30
N TYR A 503 3.13 -4.39 19.22
CA TYR A 503 4.42 -4.98 18.89
C TYR A 503 5.49 -4.66 19.94
N SER A 504 5.54 -3.42 20.43
CA SER A 504 6.48 -3.03 21.49
C SER A 504 6.23 -3.78 22.81
N ILE A 505 4.96 -4.06 23.13
CA ILE A 505 4.61 -4.91 24.30
C ILE A 505 5.01 -6.36 24.03
N PHE A 506 4.74 -6.87 22.82
CA PHE A 506 5.11 -8.23 22.44
C PHE A 506 6.60 -8.51 22.55
N THR A 507 7.44 -7.50 22.28
CA THR A 507 8.91 -7.58 22.37
C THR A 507 9.48 -6.95 23.64
N SER A 508 8.66 -6.65 24.66
CA SER A 508 9.10 -5.91 25.86
C SER A 508 10.12 -6.66 26.72
N ASP A 509 10.11 -8.00 26.66
CA ASP A 509 11.06 -8.88 27.36
C ASP A 509 12.24 -9.32 26.47
N PHE A 510 12.61 -8.50 25.47
CA PHE A 510 13.79 -8.76 24.65
C PHE A 510 15.02 -9.04 25.53
N PRO A 511 15.80 -10.09 25.27
CA PRO A 511 16.92 -10.47 26.14
C PRO A 511 17.88 -9.32 26.40
N SER A 512 18.30 -9.17 27.65
CA SER A 512 19.32 -8.22 28.07
C SER A 512 20.56 -8.94 28.60
N HIS A 513 21.74 -8.35 28.43
CA HIS A 513 22.98 -8.91 28.93
C HIS A 513 23.91 -7.77 29.35
N PRO A 514 24.59 -7.85 30.54
CA PRO A 514 25.38 -6.74 31.08
C PRO A 514 26.54 -6.23 30.19
N ARG A 515 27.00 -7.06 29.25
CA ARG A 515 28.11 -6.77 28.34
C ARG A 515 27.64 -6.49 26.89
N ILE A 516 26.32 -6.39 26.69
CA ILE A 516 25.73 -6.10 25.40
C ILE A 516 24.96 -4.79 25.47
N ILE A 517 25.22 -3.93 24.51
CA ILE A 517 24.41 -2.73 24.30
C ILE A 517 23.33 -3.09 23.28
N THR A 518 22.09 -3.05 23.73
CA THR A 518 20.92 -3.35 22.90
C THR A 518 20.35 -2.05 22.36
N CYS A 519 20.02 -2.04 21.07
CA CYS A 519 19.45 -0.90 20.37
C CYS A 519 18.24 -1.38 19.58
N LEU A 520 17.02 -1.01 20.00
CA LEU A 520 15.76 -1.42 19.38
C LEU A 520 15.07 -0.22 18.74
N PHE A 521 14.63 -0.38 17.51
CA PHE A 521 13.79 0.60 16.82
C PHE A 521 12.69 -0.12 16.04
N ALA A 522 11.55 -0.32 16.67
CA ALA A 522 10.46 -1.17 16.19
C ALA A 522 10.93 -2.62 15.96
N ASP A 523 10.90 -3.10 14.73
CA ASP A 523 11.39 -4.40 14.29
C ASP A 523 12.89 -4.42 13.98
N ASP A 524 13.50 -3.26 13.73
CA ASP A 524 14.95 -3.14 13.56
C ASP A 524 15.66 -3.28 14.90
N SER A 525 16.50 -4.31 15.03
CA SER A 525 17.23 -4.61 16.25
C SER A 525 18.72 -4.68 15.99
N ALA A 526 19.52 -4.15 16.92
CA ALA A 526 20.96 -4.27 16.85
C ALA A 526 21.56 -4.48 18.25
N VAL A 527 22.54 -5.35 18.31
CA VAL A 527 23.27 -5.68 19.53
C VAL A 527 24.76 -5.43 19.34
N LEU A 528 25.40 -4.82 20.32
CA LEU A 528 26.82 -4.45 20.28
C LEU A 528 27.56 -5.02 21.49
N ALA A 529 28.77 -5.52 21.26
CA ALA A 529 29.74 -5.87 22.31
C ALA A 529 31.05 -5.12 22.09
N GLN A 530 31.72 -4.73 23.18
CA GLN A 530 32.99 -4.05 23.16
C GLN A 530 34.03 -4.82 23.98
N GLY A 531 35.27 -4.76 23.54
CA GLY A 531 36.39 -5.42 24.26
C GLY A 531 37.73 -5.24 23.59
N SER A 532 38.78 -5.61 24.32
CA SER A 532 40.17 -5.48 23.88
C SER A 532 40.60 -6.49 22.81
N THR A 533 39.86 -7.60 22.67
CA THR A 533 40.17 -8.65 21.70
C THR A 533 38.92 -9.07 20.91
N ILE A 534 39.13 -9.42 19.65
CA ILE A 534 38.05 -9.91 18.76
C ILE A 534 37.45 -11.19 19.33
N ASN A 535 38.24 -12.13 19.83
CA ASN A 535 37.76 -13.39 20.37
C ASN A 535 36.83 -13.19 21.59
N TYR A 536 37.12 -12.22 22.44
CA TYR A 536 36.23 -11.87 23.54
C TYR A 536 34.86 -11.39 23.03
N ILE A 537 34.86 -10.48 22.06
CA ILE A 537 33.64 -9.95 21.48
C ILE A 537 32.80 -11.04 20.81
N LEU A 538 33.43 -11.90 20.00
CA LEU A 538 32.75 -13.01 19.34
C LEU A 538 32.11 -13.97 20.35
N ARG A 539 32.81 -14.32 21.43
CA ARG A 539 32.26 -15.16 22.51
C ARG A 539 31.09 -14.48 23.20
N THR A 540 31.20 -13.20 23.52
CA THR A 540 30.15 -12.43 24.19
C THR A 540 28.88 -12.31 23.30
N LEU A 541 29.08 -11.97 22.03
CA LEU A 541 27.97 -11.91 21.06
C LEU A 541 27.33 -13.30 20.85
N GLN A 542 28.12 -14.36 20.71
CA GLN A 542 27.61 -15.71 20.53
C GLN A 542 26.80 -16.18 21.74
N SER A 543 27.33 -15.94 22.97
CA SER A 543 26.57 -16.27 24.19
C SER A 543 25.23 -15.56 24.26
N PHE A 544 25.18 -14.27 23.87
CA PHE A 544 23.92 -13.52 23.79
C PHE A 544 23.00 -14.05 22.70
N LEU A 545 23.54 -14.34 21.51
CA LEU A 545 22.75 -14.87 20.40
C LEU A 545 22.12 -16.22 20.71
N ASN A 546 22.78 -17.07 21.51
CA ASN A 546 22.20 -18.33 21.99
C ASN A 546 20.96 -18.08 22.88
N SER A 547 21.06 -17.16 23.84
CA SER A 547 19.91 -16.77 24.67
C SER A 547 18.80 -16.08 23.83
N LEU A 548 19.19 -15.34 22.80
CA LEU A 548 18.23 -14.73 21.87
C LEU A 548 17.50 -15.80 21.04
N GLU A 549 18.20 -16.85 20.61
CA GLU A 549 17.60 -17.97 19.86
C GLU A 549 16.52 -18.68 20.68
N GLU A 550 16.74 -18.93 21.97
CA GLU A 550 15.76 -19.48 22.89
C GLU A 550 14.54 -18.54 23.01
N TRP A 551 14.76 -17.24 23.14
CA TRP A 551 13.69 -16.24 23.20
C TRP A 551 12.89 -16.16 21.89
N LEU A 552 13.58 -16.22 20.74
CA LEU A 552 12.95 -16.24 19.42
C LEU A 552 12.05 -17.47 19.23
N ALA A 553 12.52 -18.64 19.64
CA ALA A 553 11.73 -19.88 19.61
C ALA A 553 10.50 -19.78 20.52
N LYS A 554 10.69 -19.30 21.75
CA LYS A 554 9.62 -19.06 22.72
C LYS A 554 8.48 -18.21 22.14
N TRP A 555 8.82 -17.11 21.46
CA TRP A 555 7.83 -16.15 20.94
C TRP A 555 7.48 -16.37 19.46
N ARG A 556 7.95 -17.45 18.83
CA ARG A 556 7.70 -17.76 17.40
C ARG A 556 8.14 -16.64 16.47
N ILE A 557 9.27 -16.02 16.75
CA ILE A 557 9.82 -14.91 15.97
C ILE A 557 10.93 -15.45 15.06
N ALA A 558 10.80 -15.29 13.75
CA ALA A 558 11.80 -15.70 12.77
C ALA A 558 12.72 -14.54 12.37
N VAL A 559 14.01 -14.80 12.29
CA VAL A 559 15.03 -13.86 11.82
C VAL A 559 15.35 -14.12 10.36
N ASN A 560 15.51 -13.06 9.58
CA ASN A 560 15.96 -13.13 8.20
C ASN A 560 17.50 -13.18 8.15
N THR A 561 18.05 -14.37 8.02
CA THR A 561 19.51 -14.60 8.01
C THR A 561 20.21 -13.93 6.82
N ASP A 562 19.55 -13.83 5.65
CA ASP A 562 20.14 -13.20 4.45
C ASP A 562 20.37 -11.70 4.64
N LYS A 563 19.51 -11.04 5.41
CA LYS A 563 19.60 -9.61 5.70
C LYS A 563 20.29 -9.29 7.00
N THR A 564 20.38 -10.22 7.93
CA THR A 564 21.14 -10.08 9.17
C THR A 564 22.61 -9.92 8.85
N LYS A 565 23.26 -8.90 9.44
CA LYS A 565 24.66 -8.55 9.15
C LYS A 565 25.45 -8.31 10.43
N ALA A 566 26.65 -8.86 10.47
CA ALA A 566 27.62 -8.61 11.53
C ALA A 566 28.77 -7.71 11.01
N ILE A 567 29.16 -6.72 11.80
CA ILE A 567 30.22 -5.76 11.46
C ILE A 567 31.15 -5.58 12.66
N MET A 568 32.46 -5.54 12.41
CA MET A 568 33.48 -5.23 13.41
C MET A 568 34.09 -3.85 13.14
N PHE A 569 34.07 -2.98 14.14
CA PHE A 569 34.65 -1.64 14.10
C PHE A 569 35.94 -1.59 14.92
N ARG A 570 36.98 -0.89 14.39
CA ARG A 570 38.24 -0.61 15.04
C ARG A 570 38.84 0.71 14.54
N LYS A 571 39.55 1.43 15.39
CA LYS A 571 40.35 2.59 15.01
C LYS A 571 41.71 2.12 14.45
N GLY A 572 42.01 2.46 13.17
CA GLY A 572 43.32 2.15 12.52
C GLY A 572 43.19 1.28 11.26
N VAL A 573 44.26 1.18 10.47
CA VAL A 573 44.33 0.40 9.25
C VAL A 573 44.35 -1.09 9.59
N MET A 574 43.41 -1.87 9.07
CA MET A 574 43.52 -3.34 9.09
C MET A 574 44.66 -3.76 8.16
N ASN A 575 45.71 -4.40 8.68
CA ASN A 575 46.60 -5.20 7.86
C ASN A 575 45.78 -6.35 7.25
N GLN A 576 45.75 -6.46 5.92
CA GLN A 576 44.97 -7.43 5.15
C GLN A 576 45.45 -8.91 5.30
N SER A 577 46.12 -9.26 6.39
CA SER A 577 46.76 -10.58 6.56
C SER A 577 45.99 -11.57 7.46
N SER A 578 44.71 -11.41 7.70
CA SER A 578 43.93 -12.46 8.39
C SER A 578 42.68 -12.84 7.61
N GLY A 579 42.73 -14.05 7.13
CA GLY A 579 41.85 -14.77 6.20
C GLY A 579 40.35 -14.50 6.29
N ARG A 580 39.77 -14.47 5.13
CA ARG A 580 38.34 -14.72 4.92
C ARG A 580 37.98 -16.07 5.57
N GLN A 581 37.33 -16.03 6.71
CA GLN A 581 36.52 -17.13 7.17
C GLN A 581 35.08 -16.86 6.73
N LYS A 582 34.54 -17.84 6.00
CA LYS A 582 33.18 -17.88 5.42
C LYS A 582 32.11 -17.88 6.49
#